data_e0c34fcc9d5413580539673673fbdbf8
#
_entry.id   e0c34fcc9d5413580539673673fbdbf8
#
_cell.length_a   1.000
_cell.length_b   1.000
_cell.length_c   1.000
_cell.angle_alpha   90.00
_cell.angle_beta   90.00
_cell.angle_gamma   90.00
#
_symmetry.space_group_name_H-M   'P 1'
#
loop_
_entity.id
_entity.type
_entity.pdbx_description
1 polymer ?
#
loop_
_entity_poly.entity_id
_entity_poly.type
_entity_poly.pdbx_seq_one_letter_code
_entity_poly.pdbx_strand_id
1 'polypeptide(L)'
;MKLNNGFEIPQIGVGTWTLRGETARQNVCLALQAGFRHVDTAQMYENESEVGLGIADSDVLRSDIFVTTKVSTSIMREGQEAVRQSIDKSLARLNTGYIDLLLIHWPVKGCVKYTWQVMEDYVRQGKVRSIGVSNFDRHHLDDLLSYAEIRPAVNQIEVHPLMTQEENIAYNHSLGIQVEAWGPFGQGDIDVIGHPLLQSLAAKYQKTASQIVLRWIIQRDLITIPRAKPNHFKENLDIMAFSLSDDDMQAISALNQNLRSNALNDPETFPW
;
A
#
# COMPACT_ATOMS: atom_id res chain seq x y z
N MET A 1 9.85 -9.21 0.10
CA MET A 1 10.70 -8.44 -0.85
C MET A 1 11.65 -7.58 -0.05
N LYS A 2 12.88 -7.37 -0.54
CA LYS A 2 13.87 -6.56 0.16
C LYS A 2 13.77 -5.10 -0.26
N LEU A 3 13.62 -4.19 0.71
CA LEU A 3 13.63 -2.75 0.50
C LEU A 3 15.06 -2.21 0.37
N ASN A 4 15.22 -0.99 -0.16
CA ASN A 4 16.53 -0.33 -0.36
C ASN A 4 17.31 -0.05 0.94
N ASN A 5 16.64 -0.05 2.08
CA ASN A 5 17.24 0.09 3.42
C ASN A 5 17.54 -1.24 4.13
N GLY A 6 17.30 -2.38 3.45
CA GLY A 6 17.62 -3.73 3.92
C GLY A 6 16.53 -4.45 4.68
N PHE A 7 15.42 -3.78 5.07
CA PHE A 7 14.27 -4.45 5.67
C PHE A 7 13.49 -5.24 4.61
N GLU A 8 12.76 -6.25 5.07
CA GLU A 8 11.91 -7.08 4.20
C GLU A 8 10.44 -6.73 4.40
N ILE A 9 9.70 -6.60 3.29
CA ILE A 9 8.26 -6.38 3.26
C ILE A 9 7.56 -7.59 2.61
N PRO A 10 6.48 -8.14 3.20
CA PRO A 10 5.68 -9.17 2.55
C PRO A 10 5.05 -8.66 1.26
N GLN A 11 5.09 -9.48 0.21
CA GLN A 11 4.62 -9.09 -1.12
C GLN A 11 3.09 -8.96 -1.20
N ILE A 12 2.36 -9.58 -0.27
CA ILE A 12 0.91 -9.40 -0.12
C ILE A 12 0.58 -8.94 1.30
N GLY A 13 -0.20 -7.88 1.41
CA GLY A 13 -0.74 -7.37 2.67
C GLY A 13 -2.26 -7.32 2.66
N VAL A 14 -2.84 -6.83 3.75
CA VAL A 14 -4.26 -6.54 3.88
C VAL A 14 -4.46 -5.04 4.12
N GLY A 15 -5.27 -4.41 3.24
CA GLY A 15 -5.67 -3.01 3.38
C GLY A 15 -6.87 -2.85 4.32
N THR A 16 -6.85 -1.79 5.12
CA THR A 16 -7.90 -1.51 6.12
C THR A 16 -8.79 -0.30 5.77
N TRP A 17 -8.61 0.29 4.60
CA TRP A 17 -9.44 1.42 4.16
C TRP A 17 -10.93 1.08 4.21
N THR A 18 -11.75 2.00 4.70
CA THR A 18 -13.19 1.89 4.99
C THR A 18 -13.59 0.95 6.15
N LEU A 19 -12.67 0.18 6.72
CA LEU A 19 -12.97 -0.60 7.92
C LEU A 19 -12.99 0.34 9.15
N ARG A 20 -13.94 0.15 10.06
CA ARG A 20 -14.13 0.97 11.27
C ARG A 20 -14.47 0.10 12.47
N GLY A 21 -14.13 0.61 13.65
CA GLY A 21 -14.52 0.02 14.92
C GLY A 21 -14.18 -1.46 15.02
N GLU A 22 -15.04 -2.22 15.66
CA GLU A 22 -14.84 -3.66 15.89
C GLU A 22 -14.62 -4.47 14.59
N THR A 23 -15.22 -4.02 13.47
CA THR A 23 -14.99 -4.67 12.17
C THR A 23 -13.53 -4.55 11.71
N ALA A 24 -12.89 -3.41 11.94
CA ALA A 24 -11.47 -3.23 11.60
C ALA A 24 -10.59 -4.13 12.48
N ARG A 25 -10.83 -4.16 13.80
CA ARG A 25 -10.13 -5.00 14.78
C ARG A 25 -10.22 -6.48 14.42
N GLN A 26 -11.43 -6.99 14.22
CA GLN A 26 -11.67 -8.41 13.90
C GLN A 26 -11.07 -8.78 12.53
N ASN A 27 -11.19 -7.92 11.52
CA ASN A 27 -10.64 -8.19 10.19
C ASN A 27 -9.11 -8.33 10.25
N VAL A 28 -8.41 -7.43 10.95
CA VAL A 28 -6.95 -7.49 11.11
C VAL A 28 -6.53 -8.75 11.88
N CYS A 29 -7.19 -9.05 12.99
CA CYS A 29 -6.91 -10.25 13.76
C CYS A 29 -7.05 -11.52 12.90
N LEU A 30 -8.17 -11.69 12.22
CA LEU A 30 -8.44 -12.85 11.36
C LEU A 30 -7.50 -12.92 10.14
N ALA A 31 -7.12 -11.77 9.55
CA ALA A 31 -6.15 -11.74 8.46
C ALA A 31 -4.77 -12.25 8.89
N LEU A 32 -4.29 -11.81 10.05
CA LEU A 32 -3.03 -12.27 10.62
C LEU A 32 -3.07 -13.77 10.97
N GLN A 33 -4.17 -14.25 11.56
CA GLN A 33 -4.40 -15.67 11.84
C GLN A 33 -4.48 -16.51 10.56
N ALA A 34 -5.00 -15.95 9.46
CA ALA A 34 -5.05 -16.61 8.15
C ALA A 34 -3.67 -16.70 7.47
N GLY A 35 -2.66 -15.93 7.93
CA GLY A 35 -1.29 -15.97 7.40
C GLY A 35 -0.79 -14.68 6.78
N PHE A 36 -1.59 -13.61 6.71
CA PHE A 36 -1.04 -12.30 6.33
C PHE A 36 0.01 -11.85 7.34
N ARG A 37 1.03 -11.15 6.86
CA ARG A 37 2.11 -10.58 7.68
C ARG A 37 2.37 -9.10 7.37
N HIS A 38 1.52 -8.48 6.57
CA HIS A 38 1.56 -7.06 6.26
C HIS A 38 0.16 -6.46 6.42
N VAL A 39 0.05 -5.39 7.22
CA VAL A 39 -1.19 -4.64 7.47
C VAL A 39 -0.97 -3.20 7.07
N ASP A 40 -1.81 -2.70 6.16
CA ASP A 40 -1.79 -1.31 5.70
C ASP A 40 -2.97 -0.52 6.27
N THR A 41 -2.67 0.59 6.93
CA THR A 41 -3.63 1.58 7.41
C THR A 41 -3.17 3.01 7.09
N ALA A 42 -3.86 4.02 7.62
CA ALA A 42 -3.51 5.43 7.50
C ALA A 42 -4.20 6.27 8.58
N GLN A 43 -3.64 7.44 8.92
CA GLN A 43 -4.28 8.41 9.80
C GLN A 43 -5.67 8.82 9.30
N MET A 44 -5.83 9.01 7.98
CA MET A 44 -7.10 9.37 7.34
C MET A 44 -8.18 8.29 7.45
N TYR A 45 -7.80 7.04 7.75
CA TYR A 45 -8.76 5.95 7.90
C TYR A 45 -9.41 5.92 9.29
N GLU A 46 -8.90 6.67 10.26
CA GLU A 46 -9.44 6.80 11.62
C GLU A 46 -9.66 5.44 12.31
N ASN A 47 -8.79 4.47 12.02
CA ASN A 47 -8.90 3.11 12.52
C ASN A 47 -7.57 2.54 13.07
N GLU A 48 -6.54 3.38 13.27
CA GLU A 48 -5.23 2.93 13.73
C GLU A 48 -5.30 2.23 15.10
N SER A 49 -6.20 2.68 16.00
CA SER A 49 -6.40 2.06 17.31
C SER A 49 -6.96 0.64 17.19
N GLU A 50 -7.95 0.45 16.35
CA GLU A 50 -8.57 -0.85 16.10
C GLU A 50 -7.61 -1.81 15.37
N VAL A 51 -6.79 -1.27 14.46
CA VAL A 51 -5.70 -2.04 13.82
C VAL A 51 -4.71 -2.52 14.87
N GLY A 52 -4.27 -1.65 15.78
CA GLY A 52 -3.39 -2.00 16.89
C GLY A 52 -3.97 -3.08 17.79
N LEU A 53 -5.26 -2.96 18.16
CA LEU A 53 -5.97 -3.98 18.93
C LEU A 53 -6.08 -5.31 18.17
N GLY A 54 -6.39 -5.27 16.85
CA GLY A 54 -6.47 -6.49 16.03
C GLY A 54 -5.12 -7.19 15.89
N ILE A 55 -4.02 -6.45 15.86
CA ILE A 55 -2.66 -7.00 15.90
C ILE A 55 -2.41 -7.69 17.24
N ALA A 56 -2.74 -7.03 18.34
CA ALA A 56 -2.57 -7.60 19.69
C ALA A 56 -3.38 -8.88 19.91
N ASP A 57 -4.60 -8.95 19.35
CA ASP A 57 -5.50 -10.10 19.49
C ASP A 57 -5.12 -11.30 18.58
N SER A 58 -4.22 -11.11 17.62
CA SER A 58 -3.92 -12.13 16.60
C SER A 58 -3.04 -13.27 17.10
N ASP A 59 -2.38 -13.13 18.24
CA ASP A 59 -1.35 -14.04 18.79
C ASP A 59 -0.11 -14.19 17.87
N VAL A 60 0.03 -13.34 16.84
CA VAL A 60 1.21 -13.30 15.96
C VAL A 60 2.26 -12.38 16.57
N LEU A 61 3.51 -12.83 16.61
CA LEU A 61 4.59 -12.01 17.15
C LEU A 61 4.73 -10.70 16.39
N ARG A 62 4.85 -9.57 17.10
CA ARG A 62 5.01 -8.24 16.47
C ARG A 62 6.17 -8.19 15.48
N SER A 63 7.25 -8.90 15.76
CA SER A 63 8.42 -9.00 14.87
C SER A 63 8.12 -9.62 13.50
N ASP A 64 7.07 -10.41 13.41
CA ASP A 64 6.66 -11.13 12.21
C ASP A 64 5.61 -10.34 11.40
N ILE A 65 5.19 -9.18 11.90
CA ILE A 65 4.17 -8.33 11.28
C ILE A 65 4.83 -7.05 10.75
N PHE A 66 4.55 -6.73 9.50
CA PHE A 66 4.91 -5.47 8.86
C PHE A 66 3.71 -4.52 8.90
N VAL A 67 3.85 -3.38 9.57
CA VAL A 67 2.77 -2.40 9.76
C VAL A 67 3.08 -1.13 8.99
N THR A 68 2.17 -0.76 8.08
CA THR A 68 2.23 0.49 7.31
C THR A 68 1.15 1.45 7.80
N THR A 69 1.51 2.71 8.02
CA THR A 69 0.56 3.83 8.18
C THR A 69 1.02 5.05 7.38
N LYS A 70 0.17 6.08 7.27
CA LYS A 70 0.39 7.21 6.38
C LYS A 70 0.06 8.53 7.07
N VAL A 71 0.90 9.55 6.86
CA VAL A 71 0.66 10.92 7.34
C VAL A 71 -0.48 11.56 6.56
N SER A 72 -1.47 12.09 7.27
CA SER A 72 -2.65 12.74 6.68
C SER A 72 -2.29 14.06 6.00
N THR A 73 -2.92 14.32 4.88
CA THR A 73 -2.79 15.56 4.10
C THR A 73 -3.22 16.80 4.86
N SER A 74 -4.31 16.72 5.62
CA SER A 74 -4.78 17.82 6.47
C SER A 74 -3.73 18.21 7.51
N ILE A 75 -3.12 17.22 8.16
CA ILE A 75 -2.05 17.43 9.16
C ILE A 75 -0.80 18.04 8.53
N MET A 76 -0.44 17.60 7.33
CA MET A 76 0.69 18.20 6.62
C MET A 76 0.52 19.71 6.44
N ARG A 77 -0.69 20.20 6.20
CA ARG A 77 -0.99 21.64 6.04
C ARG A 77 -0.93 22.46 7.33
N GLU A 78 -1.06 21.79 8.47
CA GLU A 78 -0.94 22.44 9.78
C GLU A 78 0.53 22.71 10.17
N GLY A 79 1.49 22.17 9.40
CA GLY A 79 2.92 22.44 9.56
C GLY A 79 3.70 21.32 10.26
N GLN A 80 5.00 21.57 10.36
CA GLN A 80 6.00 20.59 10.79
C GLN A 80 5.71 19.99 12.19
N GLU A 81 5.32 20.83 13.15
CA GLU A 81 5.03 20.38 14.51
C GLU A 81 3.78 19.51 14.58
N ALA A 82 2.74 19.85 13.81
CA ALA A 82 1.54 19.02 13.71
C ALA A 82 1.85 17.63 13.11
N VAL A 83 2.73 17.57 12.10
CA VAL A 83 3.23 16.29 11.55
C VAL A 83 3.90 15.47 12.64
N ARG A 84 4.82 16.06 13.43
CA ARG A 84 5.52 15.40 14.53
C ARG A 84 4.53 14.80 15.54
N GLN A 85 3.61 15.62 16.04
CA GLN A 85 2.58 15.17 16.98
C GLN A 85 1.66 14.09 16.39
N SER A 86 1.38 14.15 15.09
CA SER A 86 0.54 13.14 14.44
C SER A 86 1.23 11.77 14.37
N ILE A 87 2.53 11.74 14.13
CA ILE A 87 3.31 10.49 14.12
C ILE A 87 3.37 9.89 15.53
N ASP A 88 3.60 10.71 16.57
CA ASP A 88 3.54 10.23 17.96
C ASP A 88 2.15 9.67 18.32
N LYS A 89 1.06 10.31 17.83
CA LYS A 89 -0.30 9.79 17.99
C LYS A 89 -0.51 8.47 17.24
N SER A 90 0.04 8.31 16.04
CA SER A 90 -0.03 7.04 15.29
C SER A 90 0.69 5.92 16.04
N LEU A 91 1.89 6.18 16.56
CA LEU A 91 2.63 5.23 17.40
C LEU A 91 1.83 4.81 18.65
N ALA A 92 1.18 5.78 19.31
CA ALA A 92 0.34 5.52 20.48
C ALA A 92 -0.93 4.73 20.15
N ARG A 93 -1.61 5.05 19.03
CA ARG A 93 -2.85 4.37 18.60
C ARG A 93 -2.56 2.94 18.16
N LEU A 94 -1.58 2.73 17.32
CA LEU A 94 -1.14 1.41 16.86
C LEU A 94 -0.62 0.57 18.04
N ASN A 95 0.05 1.20 19.01
CA ASN A 95 0.61 0.57 20.21
C ASN A 95 1.46 -0.67 19.89
N THR A 96 2.21 -0.63 18.79
CA THR A 96 3.01 -1.75 18.27
C THR A 96 4.51 -1.58 18.54
N GLY A 97 4.90 -0.57 19.31
CA GLY A 97 6.28 -0.24 19.69
C GLY A 97 7.04 0.55 18.62
N TYR A 98 6.83 0.25 17.37
CA TYR A 98 7.41 0.91 16.19
C TYR A 98 6.50 0.75 14.98
N ILE A 99 6.74 1.57 13.94
CA ILE A 99 6.10 1.48 12.63
C ILE A 99 7.13 0.90 11.64
N ASP A 100 6.75 -0.10 10.83
CA ASP A 100 7.66 -0.67 9.82
C ASP A 100 7.78 0.24 8.60
N LEU A 101 6.67 0.83 8.14
CA LEU A 101 6.65 1.77 7.01
C LEU A 101 5.73 2.94 7.29
N LEU A 102 6.26 4.15 7.21
CA LEU A 102 5.50 5.40 7.29
C LEU A 102 5.52 6.07 5.92
N LEU A 103 4.34 6.38 5.38
CA LEU A 103 4.20 7.01 4.07
C LEU A 103 3.70 8.46 4.19
N ILE A 104 4.12 9.34 3.29
CA ILE A 104 3.34 10.53 2.93
C ILE A 104 2.15 10.03 2.10
N HIS A 105 0.91 10.33 2.52
CA HIS A 105 -0.29 9.77 1.87
C HIS A 105 -0.53 10.31 0.46
N TRP A 106 -0.28 11.62 0.24
CA TRP A 106 -0.39 12.31 -1.05
C TRP A 106 0.61 13.47 -1.13
N PRO A 107 1.05 13.88 -2.33
CA PRO A 107 2.07 14.91 -2.54
C PRO A 107 1.54 16.35 -2.33
N VAL A 108 1.21 16.73 -1.10
CA VAL A 108 0.69 18.08 -0.79
C VAL A 108 1.73 19.14 -1.11
N LYS A 109 1.46 19.97 -2.11
CA LYS A 109 2.38 21.03 -2.57
C LYS A 109 2.83 21.93 -1.42
N GLY A 110 4.14 22.14 -1.33
CA GLY A 110 4.76 22.99 -0.29
C GLY A 110 4.89 22.32 1.09
N CYS A 111 4.30 21.12 1.30
CA CYS A 111 4.31 20.44 2.58
C CYS A 111 5.24 19.21 2.61
N VAL A 112 5.62 18.67 1.45
CA VAL A 112 6.38 17.43 1.33
C VAL A 112 7.74 17.55 2.03
N LYS A 113 8.50 18.62 1.80
CA LYS A 113 9.86 18.77 2.28
C LYS A 113 9.97 18.69 3.81
N TYR A 114 9.25 19.49 4.54
CA TYR A 114 9.33 19.46 6.00
C TYR A 114 8.69 18.19 6.60
N THR A 115 7.66 17.65 5.95
CA THR A 115 7.07 16.36 6.35
C THR A 115 8.11 15.25 6.23
N TRP A 116 8.83 15.19 5.11
CA TRP A 116 9.88 14.22 4.88
C TRP A 116 10.99 14.33 5.93
N GLN A 117 11.47 15.54 6.21
CA GLN A 117 12.48 15.79 7.24
C GLN A 117 12.06 15.30 8.62
N VAL A 118 10.80 15.51 9.00
CA VAL A 118 10.26 14.95 10.26
C VAL A 118 10.27 13.42 10.21
N MET A 119 9.86 12.80 9.11
CA MET A 119 9.86 11.34 8.99
C MET A 119 11.27 10.76 9.08
N GLU A 120 12.27 11.41 8.48
CA GLU A 120 13.69 11.05 8.63
C GLU A 120 14.15 11.09 10.08
N ASP A 121 13.71 12.08 10.87
CA ASP A 121 14.01 12.16 12.30
C ASP A 121 13.48 10.92 13.06
N TYR A 122 12.28 10.44 12.72
CA TYR A 122 11.71 9.25 13.35
C TYR A 122 12.44 7.96 12.96
N VAL A 123 13.00 7.91 11.74
CA VAL A 123 13.90 6.80 11.34
C VAL A 123 15.18 6.83 12.19
N ARG A 124 15.82 8.00 12.34
CA ARG A 124 17.03 8.16 13.16
C ARG A 124 16.80 7.81 14.64
N GLN A 125 15.58 8.04 15.13
CA GLN A 125 15.17 7.66 16.50
C GLN A 125 14.84 6.16 16.63
N GLY A 126 14.79 5.38 15.54
CA GLY A 126 14.41 3.97 15.55
C GLY A 126 12.93 3.71 15.81
N LYS A 127 12.08 4.76 15.80
CA LYS A 127 10.61 4.63 15.96
C LYS A 127 9.89 4.21 14.68
N VAL A 128 10.51 4.49 13.53
CA VAL A 128 10.05 4.10 12.19
C VAL A 128 11.20 3.39 11.49
N ARG A 129 10.97 2.23 10.89
CA ARG A 129 11.99 1.42 10.21
C ARG A 129 12.25 1.88 8.77
N SER A 130 11.19 2.19 8.06
CA SER A 130 11.23 2.61 6.65
C SER A 130 10.30 3.79 6.43
N ILE A 131 10.68 4.69 5.53
CA ILE A 131 9.83 5.79 5.08
C ILE A 131 9.64 5.72 3.58
N GLY A 132 8.48 6.18 3.12
CA GLY A 132 8.12 6.18 1.72
C GLY A 132 7.03 7.20 1.41
N VAL A 133 6.50 7.09 0.23
CA VAL A 133 5.47 8.00 -0.29
C VAL A 133 4.30 7.22 -0.86
N SER A 134 3.18 7.89 -1.09
CA SER A 134 2.04 7.32 -1.79
C SER A 134 1.51 8.34 -2.79
N ASN A 135 1.15 7.85 -3.99
CA ASN A 135 0.62 8.64 -5.10
C ASN A 135 1.60 9.68 -5.65
N PHE A 136 2.90 9.38 -5.62
CA PHE A 136 3.91 10.25 -6.20
C PHE A 136 4.16 9.86 -7.66
N ASP A 137 4.02 10.83 -8.55
CA ASP A 137 4.47 10.74 -9.94
C ASP A 137 5.96 11.13 -10.04
N ARG A 138 6.54 10.95 -11.22
CA ARG A 138 7.96 11.17 -11.46
C ARG A 138 8.46 12.52 -10.94
N HIS A 139 7.79 13.62 -11.30
CA HIS A 139 8.25 14.97 -10.89
C HIS A 139 8.15 15.21 -9.39
N HIS A 140 7.20 14.56 -8.69
CA HIS A 140 7.13 14.60 -7.24
C HIS A 140 8.33 13.87 -6.59
N LEU A 141 8.74 12.74 -7.18
CA LEU A 141 9.93 12.00 -6.73
C LEU A 141 11.21 12.79 -7.03
N ASP A 142 11.32 13.42 -8.20
CA ASP A 142 12.46 14.25 -8.57
C ASP A 142 12.65 15.42 -7.59
N ASP A 143 11.55 16.11 -7.23
CA ASP A 143 11.57 17.18 -6.22
C ASP A 143 12.00 16.64 -4.85
N LEU A 144 11.36 15.57 -4.36
CA LEU A 144 11.70 14.95 -3.08
C LEU A 144 13.17 14.53 -3.02
N LEU A 145 13.68 13.86 -4.04
CA LEU A 145 15.05 13.36 -4.10
C LEU A 145 16.10 14.47 -4.14
N SER A 146 15.71 15.70 -4.51
CA SER A 146 16.62 16.84 -4.54
C SER A 146 17.08 17.30 -3.14
N TYR A 147 16.34 16.90 -2.08
CA TYR A 147 16.63 17.31 -0.70
C TYR A 147 16.54 16.17 0.33
N ALA A 148 16.06 14.99 -0.05
CA ALA A 148 15.95 13.84 0.87
C ALA A 148 17.33 13.28 1.24
N GLU A 149 17.59 13.12 2.53
CA GLU A 149 18.78 12.43 3.03
C GLU A 149 18.58 10.91 3.08
N ILE A 150 17.35 10.46 3.37
CA ILE A 150 16.93 9.07 3.30
C ILE A 150 16.03 8.91 2.08
N ARG A 151 16.41 7.99 1.17
CA ARG A 151 15.61 7.71 -0.03
C ARG A 151 14.30 7.01 0.34
N PRO A 152 13.17 7.31 -0.33
CA PRO A 152 11.94 6.55 -0.16
C PRO A 152 12.18 5.04 -0.39
N ALA A 153 11.67 4.20 0.50
CA ALA A 153 11.75 2.75 0.34
C ALA A 153 10.62 2.21 -0.53
N VAL A 154 9.45 2.85 -0.48
CA VAL A 154 8.22 2.44 -1.16
C VAL A 154 7.53 3.67 -1.75
N ASN A 155 6.93 3.50 -2.93
CA ASN A 155 5.88 4.38 -3.48
C ASN A 155 4.61 3.55 -3.66
N GLN A 156 3.57 3.86 -2.88
CA GLN A 156 2.29 3.16 -2.92
C GLN A 156 1.35 3.87 -3.90
N ILE A 157 1.03 3.25 -5.04
CA ILE A 157 0.25 3.86 -6.13
C ILE A 157 -0.91 2.96 -6.57
N GLU A 158 -1.90 3.55 -7.24
CA GLU A 158 -3.00 2.80 -7.84
C GLU A 158 -2.50 1.91 -8.98
N VAL A 159 -2.70 0.59 -8.86
CA VAL A 159 -2.35 -0.35 -9.95
C VAL A 159 -3.40 -1.45 -10.07
N HIS A 160 -3.97 -1.56 -11.26
CA HIS A 160 -4.87 -2.64 -11.68
C HIS A 160 -4.85 -2.76 -13.21
N PRO A 161 -5.47 -3.78 -13.83
CA PRO A 161 -5.41 -4.00 -15.28
C PRO A 161 -5.82 -2.82 -16.16
N LEU A 162 -6.71 -1.94 -15.69
CA LEU A 162 -7.13 -0.74 -16.43
C LEU A 162 -6.26 0.49 -16.14
N MET A 163 -5.33 0.40 -15.17
CA MET A 163 -4.36 1.43 -14.77
C MET A 163 -3.02 0.76 -14.44
N THR A 164 -2.23 0.42 -15.46
CA THR A 164 -1.04 -0.43 -15.29
C THR A 164 0.19 0.29 -14.78
N GLN A 165 0.28 1.63 -14.94
CA GLN A 165 1.36 2.48 -14.42
C GLN A 165 2.77 2.10 -14.88
N GLU A 166 2.94 1.52 -16.08
CA GLU A 166 4.21 0.95 -16.54
C GLU A 166 5.39 1.93 -16.41
N GLU A 167 5.23 3.17 -16.89
CA GLU A 167 6.28 4.18 -16.85
C GLU A 167 6.64 4.60 -15.43
N ASN A 168 5.61 4.80 -14.57
CA ASN A 168 5.82 5.19 -13.18
C ASN A 168 6.50 4.06 -12.39
N ILE A 169 6.07 2.80 -12.60
CA ILE A 169 6.70 1.62 -11.99
C ILE A 169 8.18 1.50 -12.42
N ALA A 170 8.44 1.57 -13.73
CA ALA A 170 9.81 1.49 -14.24
C ALA A 170 10.69 2.60 -13.67
N TYR A 171 10.16 3.81 -13.53
CA TYR A 171 10.86 4.93 -12.92
C TYR A 171 11.20 4.68 -11.45
N ASN A 172 10.23 4.26 -10.64
CA ASN A 172 10.45 3.91 -9.23
C ASN A 172 11.53 2.84 -9.08
N HIS A 173 11.44 1.74 -9.86
CA HIS A 173 12.42 0.66 -9.83
C HIS A 173 13.83 1.14 -10.23
N SER A 174 13.96 2.06 -11.21
CA SER A 174 15.26 2.64 -11.60
C SER A 174 15.93 3.41 -10.46
N LEU A 175 15.13 3.90 -9.50
CA LEU A 175 15.60 4.61 -8.32
C LEU A 175 15.81 3.66 -7.12
N GLY A 176 15.53 2.37 -7.26
CA GLY A 176 15.56 1.39 -6.16
C GLY A 176 14.40 1.59 -5.17
N ILE A 177 13.31 2.21 -5.59
CA ILE A 177 12.08 2.40 -4.82
C ILE A 177 11.13 1.27 -5.17
N GLN A 178 10.66 0.52 -4.17
CA GLN A 178 9.68 -0.55 -4.38
C GLN A 178 8.29 0.04 -4.61
N VAL A 179 7.52 -0.57 -5.52
CA VAL A 179 6.15 -0.14 -5.78
C VAL A 179 5.16 -1.06 -5.06
N GLU A 180 4.20 -0.43 -4.37
CA GLU A 180 3.10 -1.10 -3.71
C GLU A 180 1.77 -0.69 -4.37
N ALA A 181 1.02 -1.69 -4.84
CA ALA A 181 -0.22 -1.51 -5.57
C ALA A 181 -1.42 -1.43 -4.61
N TRP A 182 -2.07 -0.25 -4.54
CA TRP A 182 -3.38 -0.15 -3.92
C TRP A 182 -4.49 -0.23 -4.97
N GLY A 183 -5.72 -0.53 -4.54
CA GLY A 183 -6.91 -0.60 -5.40
C GLY A 183 -6.86 -1.66 -6.50
N PRO A 184 -6.33 -2.87 -6.28
CA PRO A 184 -6.11 -3.86 -7.34
C PRO A 184 -7.40 -4.27 -8.07
N PHE A 185 -8.55 -4.02 -7.46
CA PHE A 185 -9.87 -4.36 -7.99
C PHE A 185 -10.71 -3.13 -8.38
N GLY A 186 -10.09 -1.92 -8.50
CA GLY A 186 -10.80 -0.70 -8.88
C GLY A 186 -11.70 -0.13 -7.79
N GLN A 187 -11.45 -0.44 -6.53
CA GLN A 187 -12.16 0.07 -5.32
C GLN A 187 -13.68 -0.12 -5.29
N GLY A 188 -14.28 -0.72 -6.31
CA GLY A 188 -15.72 -0.85 -6.50
C GLY A 188 -16.33 0.25 -7.35
N ASP A 189 -15.55 1.26 -7.76
CA ASP A 189 -15.98 2.35 -8.64
C ASP A 189 -15.91 1.94 -10.12
N ILE A 190 -15.02 1.00 -10.46
CA ILE A 190 -14.89 0.40 -11.78
C ILE A 190 -14.88 -1.14 -11.67
N ASP A 191 -15.49 -1.81 -12.65
CA ASP A 191 -15.55 -3.28 -12.66
C ASP A 191 -14.32 -3.90 -13.35
N VAL A 192 -13.22 -3.99 -12.61
CA VAL A 192 -12.01 -4.68 -13.08
C VAL A 192 -12.23 -6.19 -13.15
N ILE A 193 -12.81 -6.78 -12.11
CA ILE A 193 -12.92 -8.25 -11.97
C ILE A 193 -13.88 -8.84 -13.00
N GLY A 194 -14.95 -8.13 -13.37
CA GLY A 194 -15.93 -8.58 -14.37
C GLY A 194 -15.43 -8.54 -15.81
N HIS A 195 -14.23 -8.04 -16.07
CA HIS A 195 -13.70 -7.95 -17.43
C HIS A 195 -13.62 -9.33 -18.11
N PRO A 196 -14.16 -9.52 -19.36
CA PRO A 196 -14.26 -10.84 -20.02
C PRO A 196 -12.94 -11.61 -20.11
N LEU A 197 -11.82 -10.93 -20.39
CA LEU A 197 -10.51 -11.56 -20.42
C LEU A 197 -10.13 -12.15 -19.04
N LEU A 198 -10.34 -11.41 -17.96
CA LEU A 198 -10.00 -11.87 -16.60
C LEU A 198 -10.87 -13.05 -16.19
N GLN A 199 -12.15 -13.08 -16.58
CA GLN A 199 -13.04 -14.22 -16.38
C GLN A 199 -12.58 -15.45 -17.17
N SER A 200 -12.16 -15.28 -18.43
CA SER A 200 -11.61 -16.35 -19.26
C SER A 200 -10.32 -16.92 -18.66
N LEU A 201 -9.41 -16.07 -18.17
CA LEU A 201 -8.19 -16.50 -17.51
C LEU A 201 -8.48 -17.19 -16.17
N ALA A 202 -9.47 -16.72 -15.42
CA ALA A 202 -9.93 -17.37 -14.21
C ALA A 202 -10.34 -18.83 -14.47
N ALA A 203 -11.14 -19.05 -15.53
CA ALA A 203 -11.52 -20.40 -15.97
C ALA A 203 -10.31 -21.23 -16.43
N LYS A 204 -9.39 -20.65 -17.22
CA LYS A 204 -8.17 -21.32 -17.71
C LYS A 204 -7.28 -21.83 -16.57
N TYR A 205 -7.09 -21.02 -15.54
CA TYR A 205 -6.21 -21.34 -14.41
C TYR A 205 -6.93 -22.01 -13.24
N GLN A 206 -8.26 -22.21 -13.33
CA GLN A 206 -9.11 -22.72 -12.24
C GLN A 206 -8.93 -21.88 -10.94
N LYS A 207 -8.90 -20.56 -11.11
CA LYS A 207 -8.76 -19.56 -10.07
C LYS A 207 -9.89 -18.52 -10.20
N THR A 208 -10.00 -17.62 -9.23
CA THR A 208 -10.91 -16.48 -9.34
C THR A 208 -10.26 -15.34 -10.13
N ALA A 209 -11.07 -14.44 -10.71
CA ALA A 209 -10.55 -13.25 -11.37
C ALA A 209 -9.73 -12.37 -10.43
N SER A 210 -10.11 -12.31 -9.14
CA SER A 210 -9.31 -11.62 -8.10
C SER A 210 -7.91 -12.23 -7.96
N GLN A 211 -7.80 -13.56 -7.92
CA GLN A 211 -6.50 -14.23 -7.88
C GLN A 211 -5.67 -13.98 -9.14
N ILE A 212 -6.30 -13.92 -10.32
CA ILE A 212 -5.60 -13.57 -11.58
C ILE A 212 -5.00 -12.16 -11.49
N VAL A 213 -5.78 -11.17 -11.05
CA VAL A 213 -5.30 -9.79 -10.89
C VAL A 213 -4.17 -9.70 -9.87
N LEU A 214 -4.32 -10.29 -8.68
CA LEU A 214 -3.28 -10.28 -7.66
C LEU A 214 -2.02 -11.00 -8.13
N ARG A 215 -2.15 -12.14 -8.83
CA ARG A 215 -1.01 -12.85 -9.39
C ARG A 215 -0.28 -12.03 -10.46
N TRP A 216 -1.02 -11.36 -11.34
CA TRP A 216 -0.46 -10.43 -12.33
C TRP A 216 0.35 -9.30 -11.65
N ILE A 217 -0.16 -8.72 -10.55
CA ILE A 217 0.56 -7.68 -9.82
C ILE A 217 1.87 -8.22 -9.24
N ILE A 218 1.85 -9.36 -8.53
CA ILE A 218 3.08 -9.88 -7.88
C ILE A 218 4.10 -10.43 -8.88
N GLN A 219 3.68 -10.92 -10.07
CA GLN A 219 4.60 -11.32 -11.14
C GLN A 219 5.30 -10.13 -11.83
N ARG A 220 4.81 -8.91 -11.64
CA ARG A 220 5.45 -7.66 -12.05
C ARG A 220 6.42 -7.12 -11.00
N ASP A 221 6.77 -7.94 -10.01
CA ASP A 221 7.66 -7.56 -8.90
C ASP A 221 7.11 -6.40 -8.06
N LEU A 222 5.78 -6.36 -7.88
CA LEU A 222 5.07 -5.39 -7.07
C LEU A 222 4.58 -6.00 -5.77
N ILE A 223 4.36 -5.17 -4.76
CA ILE A 223 3.62 -5.50 -3.54
C ILE A 223 2.15 -5.19 -3.78
N THR A 224 1.23 -5.86 -3.11
CA THR A 224 -0.21 -5.53 -3.19
C THR A 224 -0.91 -5.64 -1.84
N ILE A 225 -1.88 -4.74 -1.62
CA ILE A 225 -2.64 -4.62 -0.36
C ILE A 225 -4.15 -4.63 -0.61
N PRO A 226 -4.70 -5.72 -1.16
CA PRO A 226 -6.15 -5.78 -1.36
C PRO A 226 -6.89 -5.62 -0.04
N ARG A 227 -7.98 -4.84 -0.06
CA ARG A 227 -8.98 -4.94 1.00
C ARG A 227 -9.75 -6.24 0.81
N ALA A 228 -9.76 -7.09 1.81
CA ALA A 228 -10.42 -8.38 1.73
C ALA A 228 -11.33 -8.62 2.95
N LYS A 229 -12.42 -9.36 2.72
CA LYS A 229 -13.24 -9.94 3.79
C LYS A 229 -12.64 -11.27 4.22
N PRO A 230 -12.92 -11.77 5.45
CA PRO A 230 -12.32 -13.00 5.96
C PRO A 230 -12.51 -14.25 5.07
N ASN A 231 -13.63 -14.34 4.36
CA ASN A 231 -13.89 -15.45 3.43
C ASN A 231 -12.97 -15.47 2.20
N HIS A 232 -12.28 -14.36 1.87
CA HIS A 232 -11.34 -14.26 0.75
C HIS A 232 -9.85 -14.33 1.18
N PHE A 233 -9.55 -14.41 2.48
CA PHE A 233 -8.16 -14.37 2.94
C PHE A 233 -7.32 -15.53 2.40
N LYS A 234 -7.82 -16.76 2.51
CA LYS A 234 -7.12 -17.94 1.98
C LYS A 234 -6.94 -17.88 0.47
N GLU A 235 -7.98 -17.44 -0.23
CA GLU A 235 -7.96 -17.24 -1.68
C GLU A 235 -6.88 -16.25 -2.09
N ASN A 236 -6.81 -15.09 -1.43
CA ASN A 236 -5.80 -14.07 -1.73
C ASN A 236 -4.36 -14.53 -1.40
N LEU A 237 -4.16 -15.37 -0.39
CA LEU A 237 -2.85 -15.94 -0.06
C LEU A 237 -2.43 -17.06 -1.02
N ASP A 238 -3.37 -17.77 -1.64
CA ASP A 238 -3.10 -18.90 -2.56
C ASP A 238 -2.56 -18.44 -3.93
N ILE A 239 -2.38 -17.14 -4.15
CA ILE A 239 -1.85 -16.59 -5.40
C ILE A 239 -0.40 -16.97 -5.67
N MET A 240 0.32 -17.45 -4.68
CA MET A 240 1.71 -17.93 -4.82
C MET A 240 1.79 -19.35 -5.40
N ALA A 241 0.69 -20.10 -5.43
CA ALA A 241 0.64 -21.50 -5.84
C ALA A 241 0.56 -21.72 -7.36
N PHE A 242 0.43 -20.67 -8.17
CA PHE A 242 0.35 -20.75 -9.65
C PHE A 242 1.09 -19.58 -10.30
N SER A 243 1.30 -19.68 -11.61
CA SER A 243 1.89 -18.59 -12.41
C SER A 243 1.08 -18.38 -13.69
N LEU A 244 0.95 -17.12 -14.09
CA LEU A 244 0.43 -16.75 -15.40
C LEU A 244 1.56 -16.89 -16.44
N SER A 245 1.21 -17.30 -17.67
CA SER A 245 2.14 -17.30 -18.79
C SER A 245 2.50 -15.85 -19.21
N ASP A 246 3.61 -15.70 -19.91
CA ASP A 246 4.04 -14.38 -20.40
C ASP A 246 3.00 -13.77 -21.36
N ASP A 247 2.37 -14.58 -22.20
CA ASP A 247 1.29 -14.14 -23.10
C ASP A 247 0.09 -13.62 -22.31
N ASP A 248 -0.31 -14.31 -21.23
CA ASP A 248 -1.44 -13.90 -20.38
C ASP A 248 -1.08 -12.63 -19.58
N MET A 249 0.17 -12.52 -19.10
CA MET A 249 0.67 -11.30 -18.45
C MET A 249 0.58 -10.10 -19.40
N GLN A 250 1.01 -10.27 -20.65
CA GLN A 250 0.94 -9.23 -21.67
C GLN A 250 -0.51 -8.89 -22.03
N ALA A 251 -1.38 -9.90 -22.17
CA ALA A 251 -2.79 -9.71 -22.47
C ALA A 251 -3.50 -8.89 -21.36
N ILE A 252 -3.20 -9.15 -20.09
CA ILE A 252 -3.73 -8.36 -18.98
C ILE A 252 -3.17 -6.93 -19.01
N SER A 253 -1.89 -6.76 -19.23
CA SER A 253 -1.25 -5.43 -19.31
C SER A 253 -1.80 -4.60 -20.49
N ALA A 254 -2.18 -5.26 -21.60
CA ALA A 254 -2.80 -4.61 -22.76
C ALA A 254 -4.21 -4.06 -22.50
N LEU A 255 -4.83 -4.39 -21.36
CA LEU A 255 -6.11 -3.80 -20.93
C LEU A 255 -5.98 -2.35 -20.45
N ASN A 256 -4.77 -1.82 -20.33
CA ASN A 256 -4.53 -0.47 -19.83
C ASN A 256 -5.30 0.59 -20.59
N GLN A 257 -6.01 1.41 -19.86
CA GLN A 257 -6.77 2.57 -20.35
C GLN A 257 -6.33 3.86 -19.67
N ASN A 258 -5.34 3.81 -18.77
CA ASN A 258 -4.98 4.88 -17.84
C ASN A 258 -6.21 5.38 -17.06
N LEU A 259 -7.12 4.46 -16.75
CA LEU A 259 -8.38 4.73 -16.08
C LEU A 259 -8.22 4.59 -14.56
N ARG A 260 -8.22 5.69 -13.84
CA ARG A 260 -8.27 5.69 -12.38
C ARG A 260 -9.61 5.17 -11.87
N SER A 261 -9.63 4.45 -10.76
CA SER A 261 -10.87 3.99 -10.11
C SER A 261 -11.79 5.16 -9.76
N ASN A 262 -11.22 6.29 -9.36
CA ASN A 262 -11.95 7.54 -9.13
C ASN A 262 -11.15 8.71 -9.71
N ALA A 263 -11.82 9.60 -10.44
CA ALA A 263 -11.18 10.79 -11.04
C ALA A 263 -10.56 11.71 -9.97
N LEU A 264 -11.05 11.68 -8.73
CA LEU A 264 -10.48 12.43 -7.61
C LEU A 264 -9.16 11.85 -7.10
N ASN A 265 -8.78 10.63 -7.51
CA ASN A 265 -7.51 9.98 -7.12
C ASN A 265 -6.32 10.44 -7.99
N ASP A 266 -6.40 11.60 -8.60
CA ASP A 266 -5.30 12.18 -9.36
C ASP A 266 -4.36 12.95 -8.42
N PRO A 267 -3.04 12.61 -8.38
CA PRO A 267 -2.06 13.29 -7.53
C PRO A 267 -1.97 14.81 -7.74
N GLU A 268 -2.28 15.29 -8.96
CA GLU A 268 -2.24 16.71 -9.29
C GLU A 268 -3.45 17.49 -8.77
N THR A 269 -4.60 16.82 -8.67
CA THR A 269 -5.88 17.47 -8.41
C THR A 269 -6.62 16.92 -7.20
N PHE A 270 -6.01 15.98 -6.47
CA PHE A 270 -6.62 15.38 -5.28
C PHE A 270 -7.14 16.46 -4.32
N PRO A 271 -8.42 16.43 -3.95
CA PRO A 271 -8.99 17.44 -3.07
C PRO A 271 -8.53 17.20 -1.64
N TRP A 272 -7.73 18.08 -1.17
CA TRP A 272 -7.16 18.02 0.18
C TRP A 272 -8.15 18.49 1.25
#